data_d6ae97c5b0ce4ea801e1a8b2f87b8a5d
#
_entry.id   d6ae97c5b0ce4ea801e1a8b2f87b8a5d
#
_cell.length_a   1.000
_cell.length_b   1.000
_cell.length_c   1.000
_cell.angle_alpha   90.00
_cell.angle_beta   90.00
_cell.angle_gamma   90.00
#
_symmetry.space_group_name_H-M   'P 1'
#
loop_
_entity.id
_entity.type
_entity.pdbx_description
1 polymer ?
#
loop_
_entity_poly.entity_id
_entity_poly.type
_entity_poly.pdbx_seq_one_letter_code
_entity_poly.pdbx_strand_id
1 'polypeptide(L)'
;MTLRLKNAEMHEEINKPIFVVGSPRSGTSILAWCLGYHPNIFPVPESNWMGDFAVNLAKSYQIGAARGIFSILSAMGISHEEFFSHIGRSINSLVLKHRCDLDRQRLIIAVQRLLKERGLYLGEVTGEFDAATSAAVEQYEMVDKTLYSELVDSLRTAGSDSEYKTRWVDQTPEYSFHICGLRKLFPSALFIHIVRDVDSVVRSMLNFHRIAGTHLAANEEEAYKYWLRTVRACLKAEEAYGPHVVYRLRYTTLLENPESTLRSLLDFLGEPYSAKCLEPLSERINSSNVPPDFKSEDPATDPAIVEEARRLSAEIEQTSRPTECSPAAAEELEAEFGTRIKHLARVQ
;
A
#
# COMPACT_ATOMS: atom_id res chain seq x y z
N MET A 1 36.01 -3.96 -13.33
CA MET A 1 35.92 -3.60 -11.90
C MET A 1 35.13 -2.31 -11.68
N THR A 2 35.22 -1.31 -12.53
CA THR A 2 34.58 0.01 -12.40
C THR A 2 33.04 0.02 -12.61
N LEU A 3 32.48 -0.87 -13.41
CA LEU A 3 31.05 -0.99 -13.67
C LEU A 3 30.28 -1.64 -12.48
N ARG A 4 30.91 -2.58 -11.75
CA ARG A 4 30.27 -3.20 -10.58
C ARG A 4 30.17 -2.25 -9.38
N LEU A 5 31.12 -1.32 -9.21
CA LEU A 5 31.09 -0.32 -8.15
C LEU A 5 30.04 0.77 -8.44
N LYS A 6 29.88 1.22 -9.69
CA LYS A 6 28.81 2.17 -10.06
C LYS A 6 27.41 1.59 -9.82
N ASN A 7 27.18 0.29 -10.08
CA ASN A 7 25.89 -0.33 -9.80
C ASN A 7 25.61 -0.50 -8.29
N ALA A 8 26.64 -0.69 -7.46
CA ALA A 8 26.46 -0.78 -6.00
C ALA A 8 26.11 0.60 -5.38
N GLU A 9 26.74 1.67 -5.83
CA GLU A 9 26.43 3.04 -5.38
C GLU A 9 25.04 3.51 -5.86
N MET A 10 24.60 3.15 -7.08
CA MET A 10 23.25 3.43 -7.56
C MET A 10 22.15 2.67 -6.78
N HIS A 11 22.45 1.48 -6.25
CA HIS A 11 21.46 0.72 -5.46
C HIS A 11 21.23 1.28 -4.04
N GLU A 12 22.17 2.00 -3.45
CA GLU A 12 21.98 2.62 -2.13
C GLU A 12 21.00 3.81 -2.14
N GLU A 13 20.90 4.55 -3.24
CA GLU A 13 19.95 5.67 -3.36
C GLU A 13 18.49 5.24 -3.60
N ILE A 14 18.22 4.02 -4.00
CA ILE A 14 16.90 3.58 -4.49
C ILE A 14 16.02 2.91 -3.39
N ASN A 15 16.46 2.78 -2.16
CA ASN A 15 15.66 2.20 -1.07
C ASN A 15 14.63 3.20 -0.51
N LYS A 16 13.68 3.62 -1.36
CA LYS A 16 12.63 4.61 -1.04
C LYS A 16 11.24 4.06 -1.37
N PRO A 17 10.77 2.99 -0.70
CA PRO A 17 9.42 2.50 -0.92
C PRO A 17 8.39 3.57 -0.56
N ILE A 18 7.19 3.42 -1.14
CA ILE A 18 6.06 4.31 -0.93
C ILE A 18 4.97 3.49 -0.25
N PHE A 19 4.41 4.02 0.83
CA PHE A 19 3.27 3.42 1.52
C PHE A 19 2.06 4.33 1.42
N VAL A 20 0.98 3.84 0.82
CA VAL A 20 -0.31 4.51 0.84
C VAL A 20 -1.08 4.01 2.06
N VAL A 21 -1.25 4.88 3.04
CA VAL A 21 -1.91 4.61 4.32
C VAL A 21 -3.21 5.40 4.43
N GLY A 22 -4.09 4.97 5.30
CA GLY A 22 -5.40 5.55 5.51
C GLY A 22 -6.44 4.47 5.79
N SER A 23 -7.66 4.87 6.08
CA SER A 23 -8.73 3.91 6.32
C SER A 23 -9.01 3.05 5.08
N PRO A 24 -9.28 1.75 5.21
CA PRO A 24 -9.81 0.97 4.09
C PRO A 24 -10.98 1.70 3.43
N ARG A 25 -11.12 1.58 2.13
CA ARG A 25 -12.16 2.25 1.31
C ARG A 25 -12.00 3.76 1.15
N SER A 26 -10.89 4.34 1.58
CA SER A 26 -10.57 5.76 1.35
C SER A 26 -9.98 6.06 -0.04
N GLY A 27 -9.76 5.04 -0.88
CA GLY A 27 -9.18 5.21 -2.21
C GLY A 27 -7.70 4.81 -2.31
N THR A 28 -7.20 4.02 -1.36
CA THR A 28 -5.80 3.52 -1.37
C THR A 28 -5.46 2.78 -2.65
N SER A 29 -6.35 1.88 -3.11
CA SER A 29 -6.12 1.09 -4.32
C SER A 29 -6.08 1.91 -5.60
N ILE A 30 -7.00 2.86 -5.80
CA ILE A 30 -7.01 3.71 -7.00
C ILE A 30 -5.75 4.58 -7.06
N LEU A 31 -5.31 5.10 -5.90
CA LEU A 31 -4.08 5.89 -5.83
C LEU A 31 -2.84 5.05 -6.15
N ALA A 32 -2.76 3.83 -5.60
CA ALA A 32 -1.67 2.92 -5.91
C ALA A 32 -1.64 2.53 -7.40
N TRP A 33 -2.80 2.41 -8.05
CA TRP A 33 -2.86 2.19 -9.51
C TRP A 33 -2.39 3.41 -10.27
N CYS A 34 -2.82 4.62 -9.92
CA CYS A 34 -2.30 5.85 -10.52
C CYS A 34 -0.77 5.89 -10.44
N LEU A 35 -0.21 5.63 -9.26
CA LEU A 35 1.25 5.56 -9.07
C LEU A 35 1.88 4.41 -9.84
N GLY A 36 1.20 3.27 -9.96
CA GLY A 36 1.67 2.10 -10.70
C GLY A 36 1.82 2.32 -12.21
N TYR A 37 1.10 3.30 -12.79
CA TYR A 37 1.27 3.73 -14.18
C TYR A 37 2.47 4.66 -14.37
N HIS A 38 3.12 5.07 -13.28
CA HIS A 38 4.38 5.82 -13.37
C HIS A 38 5.53 4.92 -13.84
N PRO A 39 6.43 5.42 -14.73
CA PRO A 39 7.54 4.62 -15.26
C PRO A 39 8.47 4.03 -14.21
N ASN A 40 8.64 4.71 -13.06
CA ASN A 40 9.59 4.32 -12.01
C ASN A 40 8.95 3.59 -10.83
N ILE A 41 7.59 3.52 -10.73
CA ILE A 41 6.91 3.01 -9.54
C ILE A 41 6.17 1.71 -9.86
N PHE A 42 6.47 0.66 -9.10
CA PHE A 42 5.84 -0.65 -9.22
C PHE A 42 4.78 -0.85 -8.12
N PRO A 43 3.50 -1.12 -8.43
CA PRO A 43 2.49 -1.37 -7.43
C PRO A 43 2.56 -2.83 -6.95
N VAL A 44 2.75 -3.04 -5.64
CA VAL A 44 2.68 -4.38 -5.05
C VAL A 44 1.28 -4.68 -4.52
N PRO A 45 0.88 -5.95 -4.36
CA PRO A 45 -0.31 -6.33 -3.61
C PRO A 45 -0.20 -5.88 -2.15
N GLU A 46 -1.35 -5.74 -1.47
CA GLU A 46 -1.38 -5.51 -0.02
C GLU A 46 -0.58 -6.61 0.69
N SER A 47 0.52 -6.25 1.33
CA SER A 47 1.46 -7.23 1.86
C SER A 47 1.08 -7.73 3.26
N ASN A 48 0.44 -6.92 4.08
CA ASN A 48 -0.12 -7.23 5.42
C ASN A 48 0.85 -7.84 6.47
N TRP A 49 2.14 -8.02 6.18
CA TRP A 49 3.07 -8.69 7.08
C TRP A 49 4.21 -7.80 7.61
N MET A 50 4.61 -6.75 6.88
CA MET A 50 5.80 -5.96 7.22
C MET A 50 5.65 -5.18 8.52
N GLY A 51 4.43 -4.80 8.89
CA GLY A 51 4.16 -4.11 10.16
C GLY A 51 4.45 -4.98 11.37
N ASP A 52 3.89 -6.18 11.40
CA ASP A 52 4.14 -7.16 12.47
C ASP A 52 5.56 -7.67 12.45
N PHE A 53 6.13 -7.85 11.26
CA PHE A 53 7.53 -8.21 11.10
C PHE A 53 8.46 -7.20 11.76
N ALA A 54 8.22 -5.90 11.60
CA ALA A 54 9.02 -4.87 12.24
C ALA A 54 8.97 -4.97 13.79
N VAL A 55 7.81 -5.26 14.36
CA VAL A 55 7.64 -5.45 15.82
C VAL A 55 8.39 -6.71 16.29
N ASN A 56 8.26 -7.82 15.57
CA ASN A 56 8.97 -9.08 15.89
C ASN A 56 10.48 -8.92 15.75
N LEU A 57 10.94 -8.21 14.73
CA LEU A 57 12.34 -7.89 14.51
C LEU A 57 12.93 -7.07 15.65
N ALA A 58 12.19 -6.06 16.14
CA ALA A 58 12.59 -5.25 17.28
C ALA A 58 12.73 -6.09 18.55
N LYS A 59 11.79 -7.01 18.79
CA LYS A 59 11.86 -7.96 19.90
C LYS A 59 13.11 -8.83 19.79
N SER A 60 13.39 -9.39 18.61
CA SER A 60 14.57 -10.23 18.37
C SER A 60 15.87 -9.47 18.60
N TYR A 61 15.94 -8.21 18.13
CA TYR A 61 17.08 -7.35 18.38
C TYR A 61 17.28 -7.09 19.88
N GLN A 62 16.23 -6.74 20.62
CA GLN A 62 16.30 -6.48 22.07
C GLN A 62 16.80 -7.71 22.84
N ILE A 63 16.30 -8.90 22.53
CA ILE A 63 16.74 -10.15 23.15
C ILE A 63 18.22 -10.39 22.86
N GLY A 64 18.64 -10.20 21.61
CA GLY A 64 20.04 -10.34 21.20
C GLY A 64 20.94 -9.33 21.93
N ALA A 65 20.59 -8.06 21.88
CA ALA A 65 21.39 -6.99 22.48
C ALA A 65 21.48 -7.06 24.03
N ALA A 66 20.45 -7.61 24.70
CA ALA A 66 20.43 -7.75 26.16
C ALA A 66 21.54 -8.66 26.74
N ARG A 67 22.16 -9.50 25.90
CA ARG A 67 23.25 -10.40 26.30
C ARG A 67 24.64 -9.72 26.37
N GLY A 68 24.72 -8.43 26.08
CA GLY A 68 25.95 -7.65 26.09
C GLY A 68 27.05 -8.26 25.22
N ILE A 69 28.27 -8.33 25.72
CA ILE A 69 29.44 -8.88 25.01
C ILE A 69 29.30 -10.35 24.54
N PHE A 70 28.31 -11.07 25.05
CA PHE A 70 27.99 -12.43 24.62
C PHE A 70 27.00 -12.47 23.46
N SER A 71 26.62 -11.32 22.94
CA SER A 71 25.77 -11.19 21.74
C SER A 71 26.60 -10.68 20.57
N ILE A 72 26.41 -11.30 19.40
CA ILE A 72 27.05 -10.85 18.17
C ILE A 72 26.68 -9.39 17.86
N LEU A 73 25.43 -8.97 18.16
CA LEU A 73 24.96 -7.61 17.93
C LEU A 73 25.75 -6.60 18.75
N SER A 74 25.84 -6.82 20.06
CA SER A 74 26.58 -5.91 20.97
C SER A 74 28.10 -6.04 20.83
N ALA A 75 28.63 -7.25 20.64
CA ALA A 75 30.06 -7.47 20.47
C ALA A 75 30.63 -6.82 19.21
N MET A 76 29.84 -6.77 18.14
CA MET A 76 30.20 -6.12 16.87
C MET A 76 29.75 -4.67 16.76
N GLY A 77 29.07 -4.13 17.78
CA GLY A 77 28.58 -2.75 17.78
C GLY A 77 27.48 -2.49 16.74
N ILE A 78 26.70 -3.53 16.36
CA ILE A 78 25.61 -3.39 15.38
C ILE A 78 24.45 -2.63 16.06
N SER A 79 24.17 -1.42 15.58
CA SER A 79 23.09 -0.61 16.11
C SER A 79 21.72 -1.11 15.67
N HIS A 80 20.67 -0.68 16.39
CA HIS A 80 19.29 -0.97 16.03
C HIS A 80 18.95 -0.44 14.61
N GLU A 81 19.37 0.77 14.31
CA GLU A 81 19.12 1.43 13.03
C GLU A 81 19.83 0.69 11.88
N GLU A 82 21.08 0.32 12.08
CA GLU A 82 21.85 -0.45 11.11
C GLU A 82 21.20 -1.81 10.82
N PHE A 83 20.83 -2.54 11.89
CA PHE A 83 20.19 -3.84 11.78
C PHE A 83 18.88 -3.77 10.99
N PHE A 84 18.00 -2.82 11.33
CA PHE A 84 16.72 -2.62 10.66
C PHE A 84 16.88 -2.19 9.21
N SER A 85 17.68 -1.19 8.95
CA SER A 85 17.88 -0.66 7.60
C SER A 85 18.51 -1.68 6.66
N HIS A 86 19.40 -2.55 7.19
CA HIS A 86 19.99 -3.64 6.40
C HIS A 86 18.93 -4.66 5.96
N ILE A 87 18.05 -5.07 6.88
CA ILE A 87 16.95 -5.98 6.56
C ILE A 87 15.95 -5.31 5.60
N GLY A 88 15.61 -4.04 5.81
CA GLY A 88 14.76 -3.29 4.89
C GLY A 88 15.32 -3.21 3.47
N ARG A 89 16.64 -3.00 3.31
CA ARG A 89 17.30 -3.07 1.99
C ARG A 89 17.16 -4.46 1.35
N SER A 90 17.28 -5.51 2.14
CA SER A 90 17.11 -6.89 1.63
C SER A 90 15.69 -7.14 1.14
N ILE A 91 14.68 -6.67 1.88
CA ILE A 91 13.27 -6.74 1.47
C ILE A 91 13.06 -5.94 0.18
N ASN A 92 13.54 -4.69 0.11
CA ASN A 92 13.44 -3.86 -1.08
C ASN A 92 14.06 -4.53 -2.31
N SER A 93 15.24 -5.11 -2.15
CA SER A 93 15.93 -5.85 -3.22
C SER A 93 15.12 -7.06 -3.70
N LEU A 94 14.51 -7.82 -2.78
CA LEU A 94 13.64 -8.95 -3.14
C LEU A 94 12.41 -8.50 -3.92
N VAL A 95 11.71 -7.46 -3.47
CA VAL A 95 10.54 -6.92 -4.17
C VAL A 95 10.90 -6.49 -5.59
N LEU A 96 11.97 -5.71 -5.74
CA LEU A 96 12.41 -5.24 -7.05
C LEU A 96 12.92 -6.36 -7.94
N LYS A 97 13.51 -7.41 -7.39
CA LYS A 97 13.96 -8.57 -8.15
C LYS A 97 12.80 -9.32 -8.82
N HIS A 98 11.68 -9.46 -8.12
CA HIS A 98 10.53 -10.26 -8.56
C HIS A 98 9.40 -9.45 -9.22
N ARG A 99 9.60 -8.15 -9.46
CA ARG A 99 8.55 -7.27 -10.03
C ARG A 99 8.05 -7.71 -11.40
N CYS A 100 8.95 -8.18 -12.27
CA CYS A 100 8.59 -8.64 -13.61
C CYS A 100 7.80 -9.96 -13.56
N ASP A 101 8.14 -10.85 -12.64
CA ASP A 101 7.43 -12.12 -12.45
C ASP A 101 6.00 -11.88 -11.98
N LEU A 102 5.80 -10.93 -11.06
CA LEU A 102 4.48 -10.56 -10.56
C LEU A 102 3.60 -9.93 -11.65
N ASP A 103 4.15 -9.05 -12.50
CA ASP A 103 3.39 -8.46 -13.60
C ASP A 103 2.99 -9.51 -14.64
N ARG A 104 3.90 -10.42 -14.96
CA ARG A 104 3.59 -11.55 -15.83
C ARG A 104 2.47 -12.42 -15.26
N GLN A 105 2.54 -12.75 -13.96
CA GLN A 105 1.50 -13.53 -13.29
C GLN A 105 0.13 -12.83 -13.32
N ARG A 106 0.11 -11.51 -13.08
CA ARG A 106 -1.13 -10.71 -13.16
C ARG A 106 -1.76 -10.75 -14.54
N LEU A 107 -0.93 -10.62 -15.57
CA LEU A 107 -1.42 -10.70 -16.95
C LEU A 107 -1.98 -12.10 -17.24
N ILE A 108 -1.29 -13.17 -16.84
CA ILE A 108 -1.80 -14.54 -17.05
C ILE A 108 -3.14 -14.73 -16.32
N ILE A 109 -3.30 -14.22 -15.10
CA ILE A 109 -4.59 -14.25 -14.38
C ILE A 109 -5.67 -13.53 -15.17
N ALA A 110 -5.39 -12.35 -15.72
CA ALA A 110 -6.35 -11.60 -16.53
C ALA A 110 -6.74 -12.37 -17.80
N VAL A 111 -5.79 -12.98 -18.47
CA VAL A 111 -5.99 -13.82 -19.65
C VAL A 111 -6.86 -15.05 -19.31
N GLN A 112 -6.51 -15.79 -18.25
CA GLN A 112 -7.29 -16.96 -17.83
C GLN A 112 -8.73 -16.60 -17.48
N ARG A 113 -8.96 -15.46 -16.83
CA ARG A 113 -10.33 -14.95 -16.54
C ARG A 113 -11.09 -14.64 -17.81
N LEU A 114 -10.49 -13.90 -18.74
CA LEU A 114 -11.08 -13.59 -20.04
C LEU A 114 -11.47 -14.86 -20.80
N LEU A 115 -10.58 -15.82 -20.89
CA LEU A 115 -10.83 -17.10 -21.58
C LEU A 115 -11.91 -17.92 -20.88
N LYS A 116 -11.99 -17.86 -19.55
CA LYS A 116 -13.04 -18.53 -18.75
C LYS A 116 -14.40 -17.88 -18.98
N GLU A 117 -14.49 -16.56 -19.00
CA GLU A 117 -15.71 -15.82 -19.33
C GLU A 117 -16.23 -16.11 -20.74
N ARG A 118 -15.31 -16.44 -21.68
CA ARG A 118 -15.63 -16.85 -23.05
C ARG A 118 -15.91 -18.35 -23.21
N GLY A 119 -15.82 -19.12 -22.13
CA GLY A 119 -16.05 -20.58 -22.14
C GLY A 119 -14.94 -21.40 -22.79
N LEU A 120 -13.77 -20.80 -23.04
CA LEU A 120 -12.62 -21.45 -23.69
C LEU A 120 -11.64 -22.05 -22.67
N TYR A 121 -11.65 -21.59 -21.42
CA TYR A 121 -10.80 -22.09 -20.34
C TYR A 121 -11.67 -22.65 -19.21
N LEU A 122 -11.51 -23.93 -18.90
CA LEU A 122 -12.26 -24.63 -17.87
C LEU A 122 -11.44 -24.85 -16.57
N GLY A 123 -10.16 -24.50 -16.59
CA GLY A 123 -9.25 -24.67 -15.46
C GLY A 123 -9.47 -23.65 -14.33
N GLU A 124 -8.68 -23.79 -13.28
CA GLU A 124 -8.59 -22.80 -12.21
C GLU A 124 -7.71 -21.62 -12.66
N VAL A 125 -8.05 -20.41 -12.18
CA VAL A 125 -7.28 -19.21 -12.47
C VAL A 125 -6.08 -19.17 -11.50
N THR A 126 -4.93 -19.64 -11.96
CA THR A 126 -3.71 -19.81 -11.13
C THR A 126 -2.66 -18.72 -11.33
N GLY A 127 -2.67 -18.06 -12.50
CA GLY A 127 -1.60 -17.16 -12.90
C GLY A 127 -0.36 -17.90 -13.44
N GLU A 128 -0.45 -19.21 -13.66
CA GLU A 128 0.57 -20.01 -14.33
C GLU A 128 0.15 -20.26 -15.78
N PHE A 129 1.07 -20.02 -16.73
CA PHE A 129 0.82 -20.27 -18.14
C PHE A 129 1.07 -21.76 -18.45
N ASP A 130 0.07 -22.57 -18.15
CA ASP A 130 0.09 -24.03 -18.35
C ASP A 130 -0.39 -24.45 -19.75
N ALA A 131 -0.37 -25.75 -20.03
CA ALA A 131 -0.81 -26.31 -21.30
C ALA A 131 -2.30 -26.05 -21.59
N ALA A 132 -3.16 -26.00 -20.56
CA ALA A 132 -4.57 -25.69 -20.70
C ALA A 132 -4.80 -24.22 -21.08
N THR A 133 -4.04 -23.31 -20.48
CA THR A 133 -4.02 -21.90 -20.85
C THR A 133 -3.54 -21.69 -22.28
N SER A 134 -2.46 -22.36 -22.69
CA SER A 134 -1.93 -22.30 -24.07
C SER A 134 -2.98 -22.75 -25.09
N ALA A 135 -3.60 -23.91 -24.86
CA ALA A 135 -4.65 -24.43 -25.74
C ALA A 135 -5.86 -23.49 -25.85
N ALA A 136 -6.26 -22.88 -24.74
CA ALA A 136 -7.37 -21.93 -24.73
C ALA A 136 -7.03 -20.61 -25.47
N VAL A 137 -5.78 -20.14 -25.37
CA VAL A 137 -5.28 -18.98 -26.12
C VAL A 137 -5.27 -19.29 -27.62
N GLU A 138 -4.82 -20.46 -28.05
CA GLU A 138 -4.86 -20.89 -29.45
C GLU A 138 -6.30 -20.98 -30.00
N GLN A 139 -7.24 -21.49 -29.22
CA GLN A 139 -8.65 -21.51 -29.60
C GLN A 139 -9.23 -20.11 -29.74
N TYR A 140 -8.74 -19.14 -28.98
CA TYR A 140 -9.19 -17.75 -29.04
C TYR A 140 -8.88 -17.08 -30.37
N GLU A 141 -7.82 -17.47 -31.08
CA GLU A 141 -7.50 -17.00 -32.44
C GLU A 141 -8.67 -17.22 -33.42
N MET A 142 -9.40 -18.32 -33.26
CA MET A 142 -10.56 -18.63 -34.11
C MET A 142 -11.80 -17.79 -33.77
N VAL A 143 -11.85 -17.19 -32.58
CA VAL A 143 -12.95 -16.36 -32.11
C VAL A 143 -12.74 -14.89 -32.47
N ASP A 144 -11.53 -14.37 -32.23
CA ASP A 144 -11.17 -12.98 -32.49
C ASP A 144 -9.67 -12.87 -32.81
N LYS A 145 -9.34 -12.81 -34.08
CA LYS A 145 -7.98 -12.80 -34.56
C LYS A 145 -7.21 -11.52 -34.21
N THR A 146 -7.90 -10.39 -34.11
CA THR A 146 -7.28 -9.10 -33.74
C THR A 146 -6.91 -9.10 -32.25
N LEU A 147 -7.87 -9.44 -31.41
CA LEU A 147 -7.68 -9.50 -29.96
C LEU A 147 -6.69 -10.61 -29.56
N TYR A 148 -6.65 -11.73 -30.32
CA TYR A 148 -5.62 -12.76 -30.17
C TYR A 148 -4.21 -12.21 -30.38
N SER A 149 -4.00 -11.43 -31.45
CA SER A 149 -2.71 -10.84 -31.74
C SER A 149 -2.24 -9.91 -30.62
N GLU A 150 -3.13 -9.04 -30.13
CA GLU A 150 -2.88 -8.16 -28.99
C GLU A 150 -2.57 -8.93 -27.70
N LEU A 151 -3.31 -10.01 -27.46
CA LEU A 151 -3.12 -10.88 -26.31
C LEU A 151 -1.74 -11.56 -26.32
N VAL A 152 -1.35 -12.12 -27.46
CA VAL A 152 -0.05 -12.80 -27.63
C VAL A 152 1.09 -11.81 -27.48
N ASP A 153 0.98 -10.60 -28.06
CA ASP A 153 2.01 -9.57 -27.92
C ASP A 153 2.11 -9.08 -26.48
N SER A 154 0.99 -8.91 -25.77
CA SER A 154 0.97 -8.58 -24.34
C SER A 154 1.66 -9.66 -23.50
N LEU A 155 1.36 -10.95 -23.75
CA LEU A 155 2.01 -12.07 -23.06
C LEU A 155 3.52 -12.14 -23.34
N ARG A 156 3.96 -11.79 -24.55
CA ARG A 156 5.37 -11.78 -24.93
C ARG A 156 6.15 -10.66 -24.25
N THR A 157 5.53 -9.49 -24.10
CA THR A 157 6.13 -8.29 -23.48
C THR A 157 5.84 -8.16 -21.99
N ALA A 158 5.12 -9.13 -21.41
CA ALA A 158 4.73 -9.11 -20.00
C ALA A 158 5.92 -8.92 -19.07
N GLY A 159 5.85 -7.90 -18.23
CA GLY A 159 6.90 -7.57 -17.25
C GLY A 159 8.06 -6.73 -17.80
N SER A 160 8.16 -6.50 -19.12
CA SER A 160 9.25 -5.69 -19.69
C SER A 160 9.24 -4.24 -19.19
N ASP A 161 8.06 -3.64 -19.06
CA ASP A 161 7.94 -2.27 -18.57
C ASP A 161 8.30 -2.15 -17.08
N SER A 162 8.12 -3.22 -16.31
CA SER A 162 8.45 -3.25 -14.89
C SER A 162 9.94 -3.42 -14.61
N GLU A 163 10.74 -3.87 -15.58
CA GLU A 163 12.19 -4.02 -15.43
C GLU A 163 12.88 -2.69 -15.08
N TYR A 164 12.37 -1.57 -15.56
CA TYR A 164 12.92 -0.24 -15.35
C TYR A 164 12.40 0.44 -14.07
N LYS A 165 11.37 -0.10 -13.41
CA LYS A 165 10.79 0.47 -12.20
C LYS A 165 11.75 0.27 -11.02
N THR A 166 12.13 1.36 -10.39
CA THR A 166 13.16 1.39 -9.33
C THR A 166 12.60 1.56 -7.92
N ARG A 167 11.30 1.84 -7.81
CA ARG A 167 10.58 1.98 -6.55
C ARG A 167 9.30 1.14 -6.58
N TRP A 168 8.77 0.85 -5.41
CA TRP A 168 7.48 0.17 -5.30
C TRP A 168 6.55 0.92 -4.33
N VAL A 169 5.25 0.72 -4.53
CA VAL A 169 4.18 1.28 -3.69
C VAL A 169 3.32 0.15 -3.14
N ASP A 170 3.09 0.17 -1.82
CA ASP A 170 2.19 -0.71 -1.09
C ASP A 170 1.03 0.11 -0.52
N GLN A 171 -0.19 -0.39 -0.70
CA GLN A 171 -1.42 0.28 -0.27
C GLN A 171 -2.14 -0.44 0.87
N THR A 172 -1.45 -1.22 1.68
CA THR A 172 -2.02 -1.93 2.84
C THR A 172 -2.57 -0.93 3.86
N PRO A 173 -3.89 -0.85 4.10
CA PRO A 173 -4.47 0.15 5.01
C PRO A 173 -4.01 -0.03 6.46
N GLU A 174 -3.80 -1.26 6.91
CA GLU A 174 -3.34 -1.62 8.25
C GLU A 174 -1.96 -1.03 8.59
N TYR A 175 -1.17 -0.69 7.58
CA TYR A 175 0.12 -0.02 7.79
C TYR A 175 0.00 1.38 8.39
N SER A 176 -1.21 1.95 8.41
CA SER A 176 -1.52 3.15 9.17
C SER A 176 -1.14 3.04 10.65
N PHE A 177 -1.23 1.83 11.21
CA PHE A 177 -0.85 1.56 12.60
C PHE A 177 0.64 1.21 12.78
N HIS A 178 1.39 1.06 11.69
CA HIS A 178 2.75 0.53 11.70
C HIS A 178 3.80 1.48 11.12
N ILE A 179 3.46 2.75 10.88
CA ILE A 179 4.33 3.73 10.22
C ILE A 179 5.69 3.83 10.93
N CYS A 180 5.73 3.85 12.27
CA CYS A 180 6.97 3.86 13.04
C CYS A 180 7.87 2.65 12.72
N GLY A 181 7.33 1.44 12.77
CA GLY A 181 8.07 0.20 12.46
C GLY A 181 8.56 0.14 11.01
N LEU A 182 7.70 0.57 10.07
CA LEU A 182 8.07 0.64 8.64
C LEU A 182 9.19 1.66 8.39
N ARG A 183 9.19 2.79 9.09
CA ARG A 183 10.28 3.77 9.00
C ARG A 183 11.60 3.24 9.55
N LYS A 184 11.57 2.36 10.53
CA LYS A 184 12.78 1.68 11.01
C LYS A 184 13.35 0.74 9.96
N LEU A 185 12.50 -0.04 9.28
CA LEU A 185 12.90 -0.91 8.17
C LEU A 185 13.38 -0.10 6.95
N PHE A 186 12.65 0.95 6.62
CA PHE A 186 12.88 1.77 5.42
C PHE A 186 13.02 3.25 5.83
N PRO A 187 14.19 3.69 6.31
CA PRO A 187 14.37 5.07 6.82
C PRO A 187 14.05 6.17 5.80
N SER A 188 14.18 5.86 4.51
CA SER A 188 13.87 6.78 3.40
C SER A 188 12.47 6.56 2.80
N ALA A 189 11.62 5.72 3.39
CA ALA A 189 10.25 5.52 2.93
C ALA A 189 9.43 6.81 3.03
N LEU A 190 8.53 6.98 2.05
CA LEU A 190 7.55 8.06 2.03
C LEU A 190 6.14 7.49 2.22
N PHE A 191 5.31 8.23 2.94
CA PHE A 191 3.94 7.82 3.26
C PHE A 191 2.95 8.80 2.65
N ILE A 192 1.89 8.26 2.07
CA ILE A 192 0.78 9.05 1.54
C ILE A 192 -0.45 8.71 2.36
N HIS A 193 -0.87 9.63 3.23
CA HIS A 193 -2.10 9.49 3.99
C HIS A 193 -3.27 9.96 3.13
N ILE A 194 -4.03 9.01 2.58
CA ILE A 194 -5.24 9.32 1.82
C ILE A 194 -6.44 9.38 2.75
N VAL A 195 -7.14 10.52 2.71
CA VAL A 195 -8.33 10.79 3.53
C VAL A 195 -9.55 10.92 2.64
N ARG A 196 -10.65 10.34 3.09
CA ARG A 196 -11.96 10.44 2.45
C ARG A 196 -13.04 10.67 3.51
N ASP A 197 -14.12 11.31 3.10
CA ASP A 197 -15.32 11.53 3.91
C ASP A 197 -15.75 10.27 4.66
N VAL A 198 -15.97 10.41 5.96
CA VAL A 198 -16.19 9.27 6.85
C VAL A 198 -17.48 8.50 6.52
N ASP A 199 -18.57 9.20 6.20
CA ASP A 199 -19.86 8.53 5.91
C ASP A 199 -19.75 7.68 4.63
N SER A 200 -19.05 8.20 3.61
CA SER A 200 -18.76 7.44 2.38
C SER A 200 -17.89 6.20 2.64
N VAL A 201 -16.90 6.32 3.53
CA VAL A 201 -16.02 5.23 3.91
C VAL A 201 -16.78 4.15 4.67
N VAL A 202 -17.55 4.52 5.69
CA VAL A 202 -18.36 3.61 6.50
C VAL A 202 -19.35 2.83 5.62
N ARG A 203 -20.11 3.54 4.77
CA ARG A 203 -21.02 2.89 3.80
C ARG A 203 -20.28 1.88 2.91
N SER A 204 -19.10 2.24 2.43
CA SER A 204 -18.30 1.35 1.58
C SER A 204 -17.73 0.16 2.35
N MET A 205 -17.35 0.31 3.62
CA MET A 205 -16.91 -0.80 4.47
C MET A 205 -18.02 -1.81 4.71
N LEU A 206 -19.21 -1.33 5.07
CA LEU A 206 -20.38 -2.18 5.34
C LEU A 206 -20.88 -2.91 4.09
N ASN A 207 -20.74 -2.30 2.92
CA ASN A 207 -21.12 -2.92 1.64
C ASN A 207 -20.04 -3.89 1.10
N PHE A 208 -18.84 -3.92 1.67
CA PHE A 208 -17.69 -4.65 1.10
C PHE A 208 -17.89 -6.15 1.01
N HIS A 209 -18.64 -6.76 1.93
CA HIS A 209 -18.95 -8.18 1.93
C HIS A 209 -19.64 -8.66 0.64
N ARG A 210 -20.41 -7.78 -0.03
CA ARG A 210 -21.07 -8.10 -1.31
C ARG A 210 -20.08 -8.28 -2.45
N ILE A 211 -18.88 -7.72 -2.32
CA ILE A 211 -17.84 -7.75 -3.35
C ILE A 211 -16.81 -8.82 -3.05
N ALA A 212 -16.36 -8.89 -1.79
CA ALA A 212 -15.23 -9.73 -1.38
C ALA A 212 -15.63 -10.97 -0.56
N GLY A 213 -16.92 -11.12 -0.22
CA GLY A 213 -17.41 -12.23 0.61
C GLY A 213 -17.00 -12.13 2.09
N THR A 214 -16.27 -11.09 2.49
CA THR A 214 -15.80 -10.86 3.86
C THR A 214 -16.24 -9.50 4.36
N HIS A 215 -16.47 -9.36 5.67
CA HIS A 215 -16.81 -8.11 6.32
C HIS A 215 -15.54 -7.39 6.78
N LEU A 216 -15.43 -6.07 6.48
CA LEU A 216 -14.37 -5.21 7.02
C LEU A 216 -14.68 -4.68 8.43
N ALA A 217 -15.96 -4.56 8.76
CA ALA A 217 -16.46 -4.18 10.06
C ALA A 217 -17.70 -5.01 10.39
N ALA A 218 -17.90 -5.32 11.66
CA ALA A 218 -19.05 -6.14 12.10
C ALA A 218 -20.37 -5.38 12.00
N ASN A 219 -20.36 -4.07 12.25
CA ASN A 219 -21.50 -3.17 12.21
C ASN A 219 -21.04 -1.73 11.94
N GLU A 220 -22.00 -0.80 11.92
CA GLU A 220 -21.74 0.62 11.65
C GLU A 220 -20.81 1.25 12.70
N GLU A 221 -21.03 0.99 13.97
CA GLU A 221 -20.23 1.53 15.06
C GLU A 221 -18.75 1.12 14.94
N GLU A 222 -18.49 -0.16 14.66
CA GLU A 222 -17.14 -0.67 14.45
C GLU A 222 -16.47 -0.06 13.21
N ALA A 223 -17.24 0.25 12.16
CA ALA A 223 -16.73 0.94 10.98
C ALA A 223 -16.28 2.38 11.30
N TYR A 224 -17.09 3.14 12.08
CA TYR A 224 -16.71 4.47 12.55
C TYR A 224 -15.48 4.43 13.47
N LYS A 225 -15.45 3.50 14.44
CA LYS A 225 -14.30 3.30 15.34
C LYS A 225 -13.03 2.93 14.56
N TYR A 226 -13.16 2.10 13.55
CA TYR A 226 -12.01 1.71 12.72
C TYR A 226 -11.47 2.92 11.94
N TRP A 227 -12.36 3.70 11.31
CA TRP A 227 -11.97 4.93 10.63
C TRP A 227 -11.26 5.91 11.59
N LEU A 228 -11.84 6.17 12.76
CA LEU A 228 -11.26 7.05 13.79
C LEU A 228 -9.86 6.61 14.20
N ARG A 229 -9.68 5.34 14.53
CA ARG A 229 -8.38 4.79 14.93
C ARG A 229 -7.33 4.94 13.83
N THR A 230 -7.69 4.61 12.60
CA THR A 230 -6.79 4.65 11.46
C THR A 230 -6.36 6.06 11.13
N VAL A 231 -7.33 6.97 11.03
CA VAL A 231 -7.06 8.37 10.68
C VAL A 231 -6.23 9.05 11.78
N ARG A 232 -6.54 8.82 13.05
CA ARG A 232 -5.74 9.35 14.17
C ARG A 232 -4.30 8.86 14.16
N ALA A 233 -4.08 7.58 13.84
CA ALA A 233 -2.74 7.04 13.71
C ALA A 233 -1.96 7.74 12.57
N CYS A 234 -2.60 7.99 11.45
CA CYS A 234 -1.99 8.71 10.34
C CYS A 234 -1.72 10.19 10.67
N LEU A 235 -2.66 10.89 11.32
CA LEU A 235 -2.47 12.28 11.74
C LEU A 235 -1.31 12.41 12.73
N LYS A 236 -1.22 11.50 13.69
CA LYS A 236 -0.06 11.45 14.61
C LYS A 236 1.26 11.26 13.85
N ALA A 237 1.28 10.41 12.82
CA ALA A 237 2.47 10.22 11.99
C ALA A 237 2.81 11.46 11.15
N GLU A 238 1.80 12.22 10.67
CA GLU A 238 2.02 13.50 10.01
C GLU A 238 2.69 14.52 10.94
N GLU A 239 2.22 14.61 12.18
CA GLU A 239 2.80 15.49 13.20
C GLU A 239 4.21 15.06 13.58
N ALA A 240 4.43 13.75 13.77
CA ALA A 240 5.71 13.20 14.20
C ALA A 240 6.82 13.35 13.14
N TYR A 241 6.50 13.07 11.89
CA TYR A 241 7.50 12.98 10.81
C TYR A 241 7.49 14.17 9.85
N GLY A 242 6.45 14.99 9.90
CA GLY A 242 6.33 16.22 9.12
C GLY A 242 6.10 16.02 7.62
N PRO A 243 6.02 17.14 6.88
CA PRO A 243 5.57 17.17 5.48
C PRO A 243 6.55 16.57 4.47
N HIS A 244 7.81 16.34 4.87
CA HIS A 244 8.82 15.71 4.02
C HIS A 244 8.77 14.17 4.04
N VAL A 245 7.97 13.59 4.94
CA VAL A 245 7.85 12.14 5.13
C VAL A 245 6.43 11.67 4.91
N VAL A 246 5.43 12.44 5.36
CA VAL A 246 4.02 12.08 5.23
C VAL A 246 3.28 13.16 4.45
N TYR A 247 2.64 12.75 3.35
CA TYR A 247 1.83 13.60 2.50
C TYR A 247 0.35 13.30 2.70
N ARG A 248 -0.43 14.24 3.24
CA ARG A 248 -1.89 14.09 3.28
C ARG A 248 -2.47 14.41 1.91
N LEU A 249 -3.28 13.48 1.39
CA LEU A 249 -4.01 13.62 0.14
C LEU A 249 -5.51 13.43 0.41
N ARG A 250 -6.33 14.39 -0.01
CA ARG A 250 -7.79 14.26 0.06
C ARG A 250 -8.30 13.53 -1.18
N TYR A 251 -9.13 12.53 -0.98
CA TYR A 251 -9.72 11.76 -2.07
C TYR A 251 -10.57 12.64 -3.01
N THR A 252 -11.31 13.59 -2.44
CA THR A 252 -12.09 14.58 -3.21
C THR A 252 -11.21 15.41 -4.13
N THR A 253 -10.09 15.92 -3.64
CA THR A 253 -9.14 16.70 -4.44
C THR A 253 -8.53 15.89 -5.59
N LEU A 254 -8.28 14.59 -5.35
CA LEU A 254 -7.79 13.69 -6.41
C LEU A 254 -8.81 13.52 -7.54
N LEU A 255 -10.11 13.50 -7.22
CA LEU A 255 -11.17 13.36 -8.22
C LEU A 255 -11.51 14.66 -8.94
N GLU A 256 -11.51 15.77 -8.20
CA GLU A 256 -11.89 17.07 -8.74
C GLU A 256 -10.75 17.73 -9.55
N ASN A 257 -9.53 17.55 -9.10
CA ASN A 257 -8.34 18.18 -9.67
C ASN A 257 -7.20 17.15 -9.86
N PRO A 258 -7.41 16.08 -10.64
CA PRO A 258 -6.50 14.94 -10.68
C PRO A 258 -5.09 15.30 -11.15
N GLU A 259 -4.95 16.12 -12.19
CA GLU A 259 -3.64 16.47 -12.74
C GLU A 259 -2.80 17.28 -11.76
N SER A 260 -3.34 18.35 -11.18
CA SER A 260 -2.60 19.18 -10.23
C SER A 260 -2.28 18.43 -8.94
N THR A 261 -3.18 17.54 -8.51
CA THR A 261 -2.97 16.68 -7.33
C THR A 261 -1.84 15.70 -7.56
N LEU A 262 -1.83 15.00 -8.71
CA LEU A 262 -0.76 14.05 -9.04
C LEU A 262 0.59 14.74 -9.30
N ARG A 263 0.60 15.95 -9.87
CA ARG A 263 1.83 16.77 -9.99
C ARG A 263 2.44 17.05 -8.62
N SER A 264 1.64 17.57 -7.69
CA SER A 264 2.10 17.87 -6.33
C SER A 264 2.53 16.63 -5.55
N LEU A 265 1.85 15.49 -5.77
CA LEU A 265 2.20 14.22 -5.15
C LEU A 265 3.52 13.67 -5.69
N LEU A 266 3.69 13.67 -7.02
CA LEU A 266 4.93 13.19 -7.65
C LEU A 266 6.12 14.07 -7.31
N ASP A 267 5.92 15.40 -7.19
CA ASP A 267 6.94 16.32 -6.68
C ASP A 267 7.37 15.96 -5.25
N PHE A 268 6.41 15.71 -4.35
CA PHE A 268 6.70 15.20 -2.99
C PHE A 268 7.48 13.87 -3.03
N LEU A 269 7.13 12.97 -3.95
CA LEU A 269 7.82 11.68 -4.09
C LEU A 269 9.23 11.84 -4.70
N GLY A 270 9.56 13.00 -5.26
CA GLY A 270 10.79 13.24 -6.01
C GLY A 270 10.80 12.56 -7.38
N GLU A 271 9.63 12.36 -7.97
CA GLU A 271 9.45 11.73 -9.28
C GLU A 271 9.00 12.75 -10.34
N PRO A 272 9.46 12.63 -11.58
CA PRO A 272 8.98 13.47 -12.66
C PRO A 272 7.49 13.23 -12.91
N TYR A 273 6.77 14.26 -13.31
CA TYR A 273 5.35 14.10 -13.65
C TYR A 273 5.17 13.18 -14.88
N SER A 274 4.22 12.26 -14.79
CA SER A 274 3.79 11.39 -15.88
C SER A 274 2.27 11.46 -16.06
N ALA A 275 1.81 11.85 -17.23
CA ALA A 275 0.38 11.90 -17.56
C ALA A 275 -0.27 10.51 -17.53
N LYS A 276 0.49 9.42 -17.69
CA LYS A 276 -0.01 8.04 -17.58
C LYS A 276 -0.65 7.76 -16.23
N CYS A 277 -0.22 8.45 -15.17
CA CYS A 277 -0.82 8.32 -13.85
C CYS A 277 -2.29 8.74 -13.79
N LEU A 278 -2.81 9.46 -14.80
CA LEU A 278 -4.22 9.84 -14.90
C LEU A 278 -5.11 8.73 -15.50
N GLU A 279 -4.54 7.79 -16.24
CA GLU A 279 -5.29 6.78 -16.97
C GLU A 279 -6.25 5.98 -16.07
N PRO A 280 -5.85 5.50 -14.87
CA PRO A 280 -6.75 4.77 -13.99
C PRO A 280 -7.95 5.59 -13.49
N LEU A 281 -7.88 6.91 -13.49
CA LEU A 281 -8.98 7.77 -13.05
C LEU A 281 -10.05 7.97 -14.15
N SER A 282 -9.69 7.75 -15.44
CA SER A 282 -10.63 7.80 -16.55
C SER A 282 -11.55 6.57 -16.60
N GLU A 283 -11.06 5.45 -16.13
CA GLU A 283 -11.87 4.25 -15.94
C GLU A 283 -12.55 4.32 -14.57
N ARG A 284 -13.87 4.12 -14.54
CA ARG A 284 -14.63 4.11 -13.28
C ARG A 284 -14.31 2.82 -12.50
N ILE A 285 -13.09 2.75 -11.97
CA ILE A 285 -12.62 1.62 -11.16
C ILE A 285 -13.29 1.71 -9.78
N ASN A 286 -14.58 1.43 -9.74
CA ASN A 286 -15.34 1.37 -8.50
C ASN A 286 -15.61 -0.09 -8.16
N SER A 287 -14.69 -0.68 -7.42
CA SER A 287 -14.96 -1.92 -6.69
C SER A 287 -16.09 -1.76 -5.65
N SER A 288 -16.61 -0.57 -5.43
CA SER A 288 -17.69 -0.32 -4.48
C SER A 288 -18.76 0.60 -5.06
N ASN A 289 -19.51 0.09 -6.01
CA ASN A 289 -20.82 0.67 -6.28
C ASN A 289 -21.72 0.36 -5.08
N VAL A 290 -21.64 1.25 -4.05
CA VAL A 290 -22.62 1.19 -2.97
C VAL A 290 -23.96 1.58 -3.57
N PRO A 291 -24.98 0.70 -3.58
CA PRO A 291 -26.29 1.05 -4.13
C PRO A 291 -26.81 2.33 -3.48
N PRO A 292 -27.50 3.22 -4.23
CA PRO A 292 -28.02 4.47 -3.67
C PRO A 292 -28.99 4.24 -2.50
N ASP A 293 -29.72 3.14 -2.53
CA ASP A 293 -30.70 2.69 -1.53
C ASP A 293 -30.07 1.93 -0.35
N PHE A 294 -28.76 1.67 -0.37
CA PHE A 294 -28.08 1.00 0.73
C PHE A 294 -28.08 1.90 1.97
N LYS A 295 -28.76 1.47 3.01
CA LYS A 295 -28.78 2.12 4.31
C LYS A 295 -27.68 1.52 5.19
N SER A 296 -26.82 2.37 5.69
CA SER A 296 -25.76 2.01 6.64
C SER A 296 -26.17 2.24 8.10
N GLU A 297 -27.24 3.01 8.32
CA GLU A 297 -27.68 3.44 9.64
C GLU A 297 -28.16 2.26 10.48
N ASP A 298 -27.52 2.08 11.64
CA ASP A 298 -27.90 1.11 12.66
C ASP A 298 -28.39 1.89 13.90
N PRO A 299 -29.65 1.73 14.33
CA PRO A 299 -30.17 2.40 15.52
C PRO A 299 -29.41 2.08 16.82
N ALA A 300 -28.62 1.00 16.82
CA ALA A 300 -27.79 0.61 17.96
C ALA A 300 -26.44 1.35 18.01
N THR A 301 -26.06 2.07 16.94
CA THR A 301 -24.81 2.83 16.89
C THR A 301 -24.83 3.99 17.88
N ASP A 302 -23.78 4.14 18.71
CA ASP A 302 -23.63 5.27 19.62
C ASP A 302 -23.51 6.59 18.82
N PRO A 303 -24.47 7.53 18.96
CA PRO A 303 -24.43 8.81 18.25
C PRO A 303 -23.17 9.63 18.56
N ALA A 304 -22.58 9.49 19.75
CA ALA A 304 -21.38 10.21 20.12
C ALA A 304 -20.17 9.82 19.26
N ILE A 305 -20.06 8.54 18.88
CA ILE A 305 -18.99 8.05 18.00
C ILE A 305 -19.17 8.60 16.58
N VAL A 306 -20.39 8.62 16.09
CA VAL A 306 -20.70 9.19 14.76
C VAL A 306 -20.37 10.68 14.71
N GLU A 307 -20.80 11.43 15.75
CA GLU A 307 -20.52 12.87 15.87
C GLU A 307 -19.02 13.16 15.94
N GLU A 308 -18.28 12.38 16.74
CA GLU A 308 -16.83 12.49 16.86
C GLU A 308 -16.12 12.25 15.52
N ALA A 309 -16.52 11.20 14.79
CA ALA A 309 -15.96 10.87 13.50
C ALA A 309 -16.25 11.95 12.43
N ARG A 310 -17.49 12.45 12.38
CA ARG A 310 -17.87 13.54 11.47
C ARG A 310 -17.15 14.83 11.80
N ARG A 311 -17.01 15.16 13.09
CA ARG A 311 -16.25 16.34 13.52
C ARG A 311 -14.79 16.23 13.06
N LEU A 312 -14.12 15.11 13.33
CA LEU A 312 -12.74 14.90 12.89
C LEU A 312 -12.62 14.96 11.36
N SER A 313 -13.57 14.37 10.62
CA SER A 313 -13.61 14.43 9.15
C SER A 313 -13.69 15.87 8.66
N ALA A 314 -14.56 16.69 9.25
CA ALA A 314 -14.70 18.10 8.93
C ALA A 314 -13.46 18.94 9.30
N GLU A 315 -12.83 18.65 10.44
CA GLU A 315 -11.58 19.29 10.86
C GLU A 315 -10.45 19.04 9.87
N ILE A 316 -10.30 17.82 9.38
CA ILE A 316 -9.27 17.46 8.39
C ILE A 316 -9.48 18.18 7.06
N GLU A 317 -10.74 18.36 6.63
CA GLU A 317 -11.06 19.10 5.42
C GLU A 317 -10.70 20.61 5.53
N GLN A 318 -10.71 21.18 6.74
CA GLN A 318 -10.43 22.59 6.98
C GLN A 318 -8.97 22.86 7.35
N THR A 319 -8.25 21.85 7.87
CA THR A 319 -6.89 22.04 8.37
C THR A 319 -5.82 21.77 7.29
N SER A 320 -4.82 22.63 7.26
CA SER A 320 -3.63 22.41 6.48
C SER A 320 -2.78 21.26 7.08
N ARG A 321 -1.91 20.69 6.25
CA ARG A 321 -0.89 19.74 6.72
C ARG A 321 0.05 20.44 7.71
N PRO A 322 0.63 19.70 8.68
CA PRO A 322 1.72 20.23 9.49
C PRO A 322 2.85 20.77 8.60
N THR A 323 3.43 21.89 8.98
CA THR A 323 4.58 22.47 8.27
C THR A 323 5.92 22.02 8.87
N GLU A 324 5.91 21.53 10.10
CA GLU A 324 7.06 21.08 10.85
C GLU A 324 6.77 19.74 11.54
N CYS A 325 7.83 19.02 11.92
CA CYS A 325 7.70 17.81 12.73
C CYS A 325 7.61 18.15 14.23
N SER A 326 6.87 17.34 14.99
CA SER A 326 6.73 17.43 16.44
C SER A 326 7.56 16.34 17.11
N PRO A 327 8.63 16.69 17.86
CA PRO A 327 9.40 15.71 18.63
C PRO A 327 8.54 14.95 19.64
N ALA A 328 7.57 15.61 20.28
CA ALA A 328 6.68 14.97 21.24
C ALA A 328 5.81 13.89 20.58
N ALA A 329 5.23 14.17 19.40
CA ALA A 329 4.47 13.17 18.65
C ALA A 329 5.36 11.99 18.18
N ALA A 330 6.62 12.25 17.85
CA ALA A 330 7.59 11.21 17.50
C ALA A 330 7.91 10.31 18.70
N GLU A 331 8.11 10.88 19.89
CA GLU A 331 8.33 10.14 21.13
C GLU A 331 7.11 9.27 21.50
N GLU A 332 5.89 9.78 21.31
CA GLU A 332 4.66 9.00 21.52
C GLU A 332 4.57 7.80 20.57
N LEU A 333 4.88 7.96 19.27
CA LEU A 333 4.90 6.86 18.31
C LEU A 333 5.95 5.80 18.67
N GLU A 334 7.12 6.21 19.13
CA GLU A 334 8.16 5.30 19.63
C GLU A 334 7.68 4.55 20.89
N ALA A 335 7.01 5.22 21.80
CA ALA A 335 6.44 4.59 23.01
C ALA A 335 5.34 3.57 22.66
N GLU A 336 4.46 3.89 21.72
CA GLU A 336 3.44 2.97 21.20
C GLU A 336 4.07 1.75 20.52
N PHE A 337 5.09 1.95 19.69
CA PHE A 337 5.85 0.85 19.09
C PHE A 337 6.51 -0.03 20.15
N GLY A 338 7.15 0.58 21.17
CA GLY A 338 7.71 -0.12 22.32
C GLY A 338 6.67 -0.93 23.13
N THR A 339 5.45 -0.43 23.25
CA THR A 339 4.34 -1.13 23.92
C THR A 339 3.91 -2.38 23.16
N ARG A 340 3.86 -2.33 21.83
CA ARG A 340 3.57 -3.50 20.99
C ARG A 340 4.64 -4.59 21.13
N ILE A 341 5.91 -4.21 21.19
CA ILE A 341 7.02 -5.17 21.42
C ILE A 341 6.83 -5.88 22.77
N LYS A 342 6.48 -5.13 23.83
CA LYS A 342 6.23 -5.70 25.17
C LYS A 342 5.02 -6.62 25.20
N HIS A 343 3.97 -6.28 24.47
CA HIS A 343 2.74 -7.10 24.41
C HIS A 343 3.02 -8.47 23.80
N LEU A 344 3.74 -8.52 22.68
CA LEU A 344 4.18 -9.79 22.09
C LEU A 344 5.06 -10.64 23.03
N ALA A 345 5.79 -10.01 23.97
CA ALA A 345 6.60 -10.73 24.93
C ALA A 345 5.78 -11.44 26.03
N ARG A 346 4.51 -11.07 26.23
CA ARG A 346 3.62 -11.67 27.26
C ARG A 346 2.74 -12.80 26.72
N VAL A 347 2.61 -12.90 25.42
CA VAL A 347 1.73 -13.89 24.75
C VAL A 347 2.49 -15.18 24.38
N GLN A 348 3.80 -15.20 24.54
CA GLN A 348 4.68 -16.40 24.43
C GLN A 348 5.13 -16.88 25.81
#